data_2b863d6c16f8126a02832f04282efb3d
#
_entry.id   2b863d6c16f8126a02832f04282efb3d
#
_cell.length_a   1.000
_cell.length_b   1.000
_cell.length_c   1.000
_cell.angle_alpha   90.00
_cell.angle_beta   90.00
_cell.angle_gamma   90.00
#
_symmetry.space_group_name_H-M   'P 1'
#
loop_
_entity.id
_entity.type
_entity.pdbx_description
1 polymer ?
#
loop_
_entity_poly.entity_id
_entity_poly.type
_entity_poly.pdbx_seq_one_letter_code
_entity_poly.pdbx_strand_id
1 'polypeptide(L)' 'MFKVDNELKNANTPRIIRFTEALFEKLNKTAQENNISFNLLVLQCCKYALDEMEEPNKNA' A
#
# COMPACT_ATOMS: atom_id res chain seq x y z
N MET A 1 12.73 -2.72 4.24
CA MET A 1 12.56 -3.46 3.04
C MET A 1 11.10 -3.75 2.72
N PHE A 2 10.71 -3.62 1.50
CA PHE A 2 9.34 -3.85 1.10
C PHE A 2 9.03 -5.35 1.04
N LYS A 3 7.89 -5.74 1.59
CA LYS A 3 7.53 -7.12 1.62
C LYS A 3 6.07 -7.27 1.35
N VAL A 4 5.70 -8.14 0.43
CA VAL A 4 4.31 -8.34 0.05
C VAL A 4 3.61 -9.20 1.10
N ASP A 5 2.46 -8.73 1.54
CA ASP A 5 1.67 -9.43 2.54
C ASP A 5 0.64 -10.29 1.83
N ASN A 6 0.71 -11.60 1.99
CA ASN A 6 -0.21 -12.49 1.31
C ASN A 6 -1.66 -12.30 1.72
N GLU A 7 -1.89 -11.82 2.89
CA GLU A 7 -3.20 -11.54 3.37
C GLU A 7 -3.93 -10.58 2.47
N LEU A 8 -3.23 -9.65 1.84
CA LEU A 8 -3.83 -8.64 1.00
C LEU A 8 -4.31 -9.18 -0.34
N LYS A 9 -3.95 -10.39 -0.68
CA LYS A 9 -4.39 -10.95 -1.95
C LYS A 9 -5.86 -11.31 -1.93
N ASN A 10 -6.46 -11.36 -0.74
CA ASN A 10 -7.86 -11.68 -0.62
C ASN A 10 -8.74 -10.45 -0.48
N ALA A 11 -8.18 -9.28 -0.74
CA ALA A 11 -8.94 -8.05 -0.61
C ALA A 11 -10.01 -8.00 -1.68
N ASN A 12 -11.25 -7.83 -1.27
CA ASN A 12 -12.34 -7.77 -2.24
C ASN A 12 -13.39 -6.70 -1.93
N THR A 13 -13.08 -5.75 -1.09
CA THR A 13 -14.01 -4.66 -0.81
C THR A 13 -13.64 -3.48 -1.70
N PRO A 14 -14.47 -3.14 -2.67
CA PRO A 14 -14.12 -2.08 -3.60
C PRO A 14 -14.26 -0.67 -3.02
N ARG A 15 -13.34 0.18 -3.36
CA ARG A 15 -13.39 1.58 -2.98
C ARG A 15 -12.64 2.37 -4.04
N ILE A 16 -12.98 3.62 -4.19
CA ILE A 16 -12.34 4.47 -5.17
C ILE A 16 -11.47 5.49 -4.47
N ILE A 17 -10.22 5.56 -4.86
CA ILE A 17 -9.28 6.51 -4.29
C ILE A 17 -8.70 7.33 -5.43
N ARG A 18 -8.62 8.64 -5.22
CA ARG A 18 -8.04 9.51 -6.24
C ARG A 18 -6.64 9.88 -5.84
N PHE A 19 -5.73 9.86 -6.79
CA PHE A 19 -4.33 10.14 -6.55
C PHE A 19 -3.89 11.36 -7.34
N THR A 20 -2.87 12.03 -6.87
CA THR A 20 -2.22 13.04 -7.68
C THR A 20 -1.43 12.27 -8.73
N GLU A 21 -1.16 12.90 -9.83
CA GLU A 21 -0.44 12.26 -10.89
C GLU A 21 0.94 11.82 -10.45
N ALA A 22 1.63 12.67 -9.70
CA ALA A 22 2.98 12.35 -9.24
C ALA A 22 2.99 11.12 -8.32
N LEU A 23 2.03 11.02 -7.43
CA LEU A 23 1.97 9.90 -6.52
C LEU A 23 1.62 8.63 -7.27
N PHE A 24 0.69 8.73 -8.21
CA PHE A 24 0.27 7.59 -8.99
C PHE A 24 1.46 7.01 -9.77
N GLU A 25 2.26 7.86 -10.38
CA GLU A 25 3.39 7.40 -11.15
C GLU A 25 4.44 6.72 -10.29
N LYS A 26 4.68 7.27 -9.11
CA LYS A 26 5.61 6.67 -8.20
C LYS A 26 5.16 5.29 -7.77
N LEU A 27 3.88 5.15 -7.44
CA LEU A 27 3.34 3.87 -7.02
C LEU A 27 3.40 2.86 -8.15
N ASN A 28 3.07 3.31 -9.37
CA ASN A 28 3.05 2.41 -10.51
C ASN A 28 4.46 1.89 -10.79
N LYS A 29 5.44 2.75 -10.72
CA LYS A 29 6.81 2.37 -10.97
C LYS A 29 7.28 1.39 -9.90
N THR A 30 6.96 1.65 -8.65
CA THR A 30 7.36 0.79 -7.55
C THR A 30 6.72 -0.59 -7.69
N ALA A 31 5.46 -0.63 -8.12
CA ALA A 31 4.79 -1.90 -8.30
C ALA A 31 5.48 -2.72 -9.36
N GLN A 32 5.88 -2.08 -10.46
CA GLN A 32 6.55 -2.77 -11.53
C GLN A 32 7.91 -3.30 -11.07
N GLU A 33 8.63 -2.51 -10.32
CA GLU A 33 9.93 -2.91 -9.81
C GLU A 33 9.85 -4.10 -8.87
N ASN A 34 8.73 -4.27 -8.21
CA ASN A 34 8.54 -5.37 -7.28
C ASN A 34 7.69 -6.50 -7.85
N ASN A 35 7.33 -6.40 -9.11
CA ASN A 35 6.53 -7.41 -9.79
C ASN A 35 5.20 -7.71 -9.09
N ILE A 36 4.52 -6.68 -8.64
CA ILE A 36 3.22 -6.85 -8.01
C ILE A 36 2.26 -5.88 -8.67
N SER A 37 0.96 -6.09 -8.47
CA SER A 37 -0.03 -5.23 -9.07
C SER A 37 -0.06 -3.89 -8.34
N PHE A 38 -0.54 -2.87 -9.01
CA PHE A 38 -0.67 -1.57 -8.44
C PHE A 38 -1.59 -1.64 -7.21
N ASN A 39 -2.68 -2.37 -7.34
CA ASN A 39 -3.65 -2.50 -6.27
C ASN A 39 -3.03 -3.13 -5.02
N LEU A 40 -2.25 -4.17 -5.21
CA LEU A 40 -1.61 -4.84 -4.10
C LEU A 40 -0.60 -3.93 -3.43
N LEU A 41 0.15 -3.16 -4.21
CA LEU A 41 1.13 -2.24 -3.66
C LEU A 41 0.43 -1.19 -2.79
N VAL A 42 -0.68 -0.64 -3.28
CA VAL A 42 -1.39 0.39 -2.53
C VAL A 42 -1.88 -0.18 -1.21
N LEU A 43 -2.43 -1.39 -1.23
CA LEU A 43 -2.93 -2.01 -0.01
C LEU A 43 -1.79 -2.27 0.97
N GLN A 44 -0.66 -2.69 0.46
CA GLN A 44 0.49 -2.97 1.29
C GLN A 44 0.98 -1.69 1.96
N CYS A 45 1.02 -0.59 1.21
CA CYS A 45 1.45 0.68 1.75
C CYS A 45 0.47 1.18 2.81
N CYS A 46 -0.82 1.00 2.57
CA CYS A 46 -1.82 1.44 3.53
C CYS A 46 -1.69 0.66 4.83
N LYS A 47 -1.48 -0.64 4.74
CA LYS A 47 -1.36 -1.46 5.90
C LYS A 47 -0.11 -1.09 6.69
N TYR A 48 0.98 -0.87 5.98
CA TYR A 48 2.23 -0.48 6.62
C TYR A 48 2.07 0.84 7.35
N ALA A 49 1.43 1.82 6.71
CA ALA A 49 1.24 3.13 7.30
C ALA A 49 0.38 3.06 8.56
N LEU A 50 -0.66 2.25 8.52
CA LEU A 50 -1.52 2.11 9.67
C LEU A 50 -0.79 1.45 10.83
N ASP A 51 0.02 0.46 10.56
CA ASP A 51 0.79 -0.22 11.58
C ASP A 51 1.76 0.75 12.24
N GLU A 52 2.39 1.62 11.43
CA GLU A 52 3.31 2.59 11.97
C GLU A 52 2.60 3.62 12.82
N MET A 53 1.41 4.01 12.42
CA MET A 53 0.67 5.00 13.15
C MET A 53 0.18 4.49 14.49
N GLU A 54 -0.23 3.25 14.54
CA GLU A 54 -0.72 2.70 15.76
C GLU A 54 0.36 2.43 16.74
N GLU A 55 1.46 1.98 16.24
CA GLU A 55 2.51 1.65 17.07
C GLU A 55 2.95 2.61 18.05
N PRO A 56 3.25 3.54 17.77
CA PRO A 56 3.72 4.44 18.70
C PRO A 56 2.74 5.18 19.37
N ASN A 57 2.04 5.22 18.89
CA ASN A 57 1.29 5.86 19.47
C ASN A 57 1.12 5.65 20.35
N LYS A 58 1.23 4.90 19.92
CA LYS A 58 1.16 4.55 20.81
C LYS A 58 1.81 5.40 21.57
N ASN A 59 2.27 5.86 21.42
CA ASN A 59 2.94 6.51 22.20
C ASN A 59 2.56 7.69 22.22
N ALA A 60 2.15 7.68 21.75
CA ALA A 60 1.97 8.87 21.82
C ALA A 60 1.35 9.26 22.84
#